data_fc29963deb4f43678760278a8939dcc9
#
_entry.id   fc29963deb4f43678760278a8939dcc9
#
_cell.length_a   1.000
_cell.length_b   1.000
_cell.length_c   1.000
_cell.angle_alpha   90.00
_cell.angle_beta   90.00
_cell.angle_gamma   90.00
#
_symmetry.space_group_name_H-M   'P 1'
#
loop_
_entity.id
_entity.type
_entity.pdbx_description
1 polymer ?
#
loop_
_entity_poly.entity_id
_entity_poly.type
_entity_poly.pdbx_seq_one_letter_code
_entity_poly.pdbx_strand_id
1 'polypeptide(L)'
;MHYTDEEIIEILIAQKKAKLRKERRRKRRNNLILLSIVLVLFMILMGILIKVTINYVSENREKARAQAAAEQSAEDESKAVKNGGVIFIDPGHGGSDPGAETSKRQEKKDTLKIARLLKEDLEKKGYKVYMSRSTDKDVDRQARGKMANNKNADLFVSIHRNTGDAGSETAATASGAEVWIKASNQNKSRLLGSMLLNELDKSDTIGARQVKAGTLTDRNDDYYENSVPSMPSCLIELGFMTNKNDNEAIDKKADR
;
A
#
# COMPACT_ATOMS: atom_id res chain seq x y z
N MET A 1 -29.06 35.43 88.63
CA MET A 1 -29.43 33.99 88.62
C MET A 1 -28.19 33.23 88.96
N HIS A 2 -28.17 32.56 90.11
CA HIS A 2 -27.07 31.63 90.43
C HIS A 2 -27.61 30.21 90.04
N TYR A 3 -26.94 29.55 89.13
CA TYR A 3 -27.24 28.18 88.82
C TYR A 3 -26.62 27.29 89.91
N THR A 4 -27.31 26.20 90.25
CA THR A 4 -26.78 25.15 91.08
C THR A 4 -25.71 24.37 90.40
N ASP A 5 -24.79 23.73 91.12
CA ASP A 5 -23.74 22.90 90.54
C ASP A 5 -24.31 21.77 89.66
N GLU A 6 -25.47 21.22 90.04
CA GLU A 6 -26.19 20.16 89.21
C GLU A 6 -26.70 20.69 87.89
N GLU A 7 -27.28 21.92 87.87
CA GLU A 7 -27.75 22.53 86.62
C GLU A 7 -26.60 22.82 85.66
N ILE A 8 -25.44 23.26 86.20
CA ILE A 8 -24.22 23.50 85.41
C ILE A 8 -23.73 22.20 84.80
N ILE A 9 -23.71 21.11 85.54
CA ILE A 9 -23.29 19.77 85.06
C ILE A 9 -24.22 19.31 83.96
N GLU A 10 -25.56 19.40 84.09
CA GLU A 10 -26.49 19.04 83.08
C GLU A 10 -26.32 19.85 81.81
N ILE A 11 -26.11 21.14 81.88
CA ILE A 11 -25.83 22.00 80.70
C ILE A 11 -24.56 21.56 79.97
N LEU A 12 -23.49 21.26 80.72
CA LEU A 12 -22.22 20.82 80.15
C LEU A 12 -22.36 19.47 79.49
N ILE A 13 -23.10 18.52 80.05
CA ILE A 13 -23.39 17.22 79.47
C ILE A 13 -24.22 17.40 78.21
N ALA A 14 -25.24 18.25 78.22
CA ALA A 14 -26.06 18.53 77.05
C ALA A 14 -25.25 19.17 75.92
N GLN A 15 -24.39 20.10 76.18
CA GLN A 15 -23.46 20.74 75.25
C GLN A 15 -22.49 19.71 74.67
N LYS A 16 -21.90 18.84 75.46
CA LYS A 16 -21.01 17.75 75.01
C LYS A 16 -21.72 16.80 74.13
N LYS A 17 -22.96 16.35 74.45
CA LYS A 17 -23.78 15.53 73.65
C LYS A 17 -24.14 16.16 72.29
N ALA A 18 -24.47 17.47 72.31
CA ALA A 18 -24.79 18.22 71.07
C ALA A 18 -23.54 18.33 70.17
N LYS A 19 -22.36 18.58 70.71
CA LYS A 19 -21.08 18.63 70.00
C LYS A 19 -20.77 17.27 69.32
N LEU A 20 -20.88 16.18 70.09
CA LEU A 20 -20.67 14.81 69.55
C LEU A 20 -21.69 14.44 68.44
N ARG A 21 -22.95 14.86 68.58
CA ARG A 21 -23.96 14.65 67.54
C ARG A 21 -23.61 15.43 66.25
N LYS A 22 -23.12 16.66 66.38
CA LYS A 22 -22.68 17.52 65.30
C LYS A 22 -21.47 16.94 64.56
N GLU A 23 -20.50 16.41 65.29
CA GLU A 23 -19.31 15.73 64.74
C GLU A 23 -19.67 14.44 64.01
N ARG A 24 -20.56 13.62 64.59
CA ARG A 24 -21.05 12.40 63.95
C ARG A 24 -21.82 12.70 62.64
N ARG A 25 -22.64 13.75 62.63
CA ARG A 25 -23.36 14.19 61.41
C ARG A 25 -22.38 14.70 60.37
N ARG A 26 -21.34 15.45 60.75
CA ARG A 26 -20.30 15.93 59.84
C ARG A 26 -19.50 14.77 59.23
N LYS A 27 -19.10 13.79 60.05
CA LYS A 27 -18.41 12.57 59.58
C LYS A 27 -19.27 11.80 58.60
N ARG A 28 -20.55 11.54 58.91
CA ARG A 28 -21.46 10.85 58.00
C ARG A 28 -21.62 11.60 56.68
N ARG A 29 -21.79 12.89 56.69
CA ARG A 29 -21.88 13.73 55.48
C ARG A 29 -20.61 13.64 54.64
N ASN A 30 -19.44 13.77 55.27
CA ASN A 30 -18.17 13.66 54.54
C ASN A 30 -17.96 12.28 53.94
N ASN A 31 -18.33 11.21 54.63
CA ASN A 31 -18.25 9.85 54.08
C ASN A 31 -19.19 9.66 52.91
N LEU A 32 -20.41 10.21 52.94
CA LEU A 32 -21.34 10.16 51.83
C LEU A 32 -20.82 10.94 50.62
N ILE A 33 -20.23 12.11 50.84
CA ILE A 33 -19.59 12.90 49.76
C ILE A 33 -18.41 12.12 49.17
N LEU A 34 -17.56 11.54 50.00
CA LEU A 34 -16.44 10.72 49.52
C LEU A 34 -16.91 9.54 48.70
N LEU A 35 -17.96 8.82 49.17
CA LEU A 35 -18.54 7.69 48.49
C LEU A 35 -19.12 8.11 47.13
N SER A 36 -19.81 9.25 47.07
CA SER A 36 -20.35 9.76 45.81
C SER A 36 -19.25 10.14 44.79
N ILE A 37 -18.14 10.73 45.27
CA ILE A 37 -16.99 11.06 44.43
C ILE A 37 -16.37 9.76 43.85
N VAL A 38 -16.16 8.77 44.71
CA VAL A 38 -15.63 7.45 44.27
C VAL A 38 -16.54 6.80 43.24
N LEU A 39 -17.86 6.86 43.43
CA LEU A 39 -18.84 6.30 42.48
C LEU A 39 -18.78 7.01 41.10
N VAL A 40 -18.69 8.36 41.13
CA VAL A 40 -18.57 9.15 39.88
C VAL A 40 -17.27 8.82 39.15
N LEU A 41 -16.16 8.76 39.89
CA LEU A 41 -14.87 8.38 39.26
C LEU A 41 -14.88 6.97 38.70
N PHE A 42 -15.54 6.02 39.36
CA PHE A 42 -15.73 4.66 38.86
C PHE A 42 -16.57 4.64 37.56
N MET A 43 -17.67 5.40 37.51
CA MET A 43 -18.50 5.51 36.30
C MET A 43 -17.73 6.12 35.12
N ILE A 44 -16.89 7.14 35.39
CA ILE A 44 -16.03 7.75 34.36
C ILE A 44 -15.01 6.72 33.85
N LEU A 45 -14.35 6.00 34.75
CA LEU A 45 -13.37 4.98 34.39
C LEU A 45 -14.01 3.86 33.56
N MET A 46 -15.20 3.41 33.95
CA MET A 46 -15.96 2.40 33.19
C MET A 46 -16.35 2.92 31.80
N GLY A 47 -16.75 4.18 31.68
CA GLY A 47 -17.05 4.80 30.38
C GLY A 47 -15.81 4.86 29.46
N ILE A 48 -14.67 5.21 30.00
CA ILE A 48 -13.40 5.20 29.25
C ILE A 48 -13.04 3.78 28.80
N LEU A 49 -13.15 2.78 29.69
CA LEU A 49 -12.84 1.39 29.38
C LEU A 49 -13.75 0.86 28.27
N ILE A 50 -15.06 1.14 28.35
CA ILE A 50 -16.01 0.75 27.31
C ILE A 50 -15.65 1.39 25.95
N LYS A 51 -15.32 2.69 25.94
CA LYS A 51 -14.93 3.40 24.72
C LYS A 51 -13.65 2.80 24.09
N VAL A 52 -12.64 2.52 24.90
CA VAL A 52 -11.38 1.88 24.45
C VAL A 52 -11.67 0.49 23.88
N THR A 53 -12.52 -0.30 24.55
CA THR A 53 -12.88 -1.64 24.08
C THR A 53 -13.64 -1.58 22.75
N ILE A 54 -14.59 -0.64 22.59
CA ILE A 54 -15.33 -0.45 21.33
C ILE A 54 -14.37 -0.08 20.20
N ASN A 55 -13.47 0.88 20.42
CA ASN A 55 -12.49 1.29 19.42
C ASN A 55 -11.57 0.12 19.03
N TYR A 56 -11.05 -0.62 19.98
CA TYR A 56 -10.21 -1.80 19.73
C TYR A 56 -10.93 -2.86 18.90
N VAL A 57 -12.19 -3.15 19.23
CA VAL A 57 -13.02 -4.13 18.48
C VAL A 57 -13.32 -3.60 17.06
N SER A 58 -13.60 -2.30 16.89
CA SER A 58 -13.86 -1.73 15.56
C SER A 58 -12.62 -1.77 14.66
N GLU A 59 -11.45 -1.40 15.17
CA GLU A 59 -10.19 -1.48 14.43
C GLU A 59 -9.84 -2.91 13.99
N ASN A 60 -10.02 -3.88 14.90
CA ASN A 60 -9.77 -5.28 14.56
C ASN A 60 -10.77 -5.83 13.53
N ARG A 61 -12.04 -5.38 13.57
CA ARG A 61 -13.03 -5.73 12.55
C ARG A 61 -12.70 -5.15 11.18
N GLU A 62 -12.21 -3.91 11.12
CA GLU A 62 -11.77 -3.30 9.87
C GLU A 62 -10.55 -4.03 9.28
N LYS A 63 -9.55 -4.35 10.12
CA LYS A 63 -8.39 -5.16 9.70
C LYS A 63 -8.80 -6.53 9.18
N ALA A 64 -9.69 -7.23 9.89
CA ALA A 64 -10.18 -8.54 9.46
C ALA A 64 -11.00 -8.46 8.15
N ARG A 65 -11.81 -7.41 7.96
CA ARG A 65 -12.53 -7.17 6.69
C ARG A 65 -11.58 -6.86 5.53
N ALA A 66 -10.56 -6.03 5.77
CA ALA A 66 -9.54 -5.74 4.75
C ALA A 66 -8.76 -7.00 4.35
N GLN A 67 -8.42 -7.84 5.32
CA GLN A 67 -7.73 -9.11 5.08
C GLN A 67 -8.62 -10.11 4.33
N ALA A 68 -9.87 -10.28 4.73
CA ALA A 68 -10.83 -11.14 4.04
C ALA A 68 -11.13 -10.65 2.59
N ALA A 69 -11.19 -9.32 2.38
CA ALA A 69 -11.35 -8.76 1.04
C ALA A 69 -10.10 -8.99 0.17
N ALA A 70 -8.90 -8.95 0.76
CA ALA A 70 -7.66 -9.27 0.06
C ALA A 70 -7.55 -10.76 -0.28
N GLU A 71 -7.95 -11.65 0.62
CA GLU A 71 -8.01 -13.10 0.39
C GLU A 71 -9.05 -13.45 -0.67
N GLN A 72 -10.24 -12.84 -0.63
CA GLN A 72 -11.27 -13.03 -1.65
C GLN A 72 -10.82 -12.55 -3.02
N SER A 73 -10.14 -11.39 -3.11
CA SER A 73 -9.61 -10.90 -4.37
C SER A 73 -8.51 -11.81 -4.92
N ALA A 74 -7.66 -12.38 -4.06
CA ALA A 74 -6.64 -13.34 -4.47
C ALA A 74 -7.25 -14.68 -4.94
N GLU A 75 -8.36 -15.12 -4.33
CA GLU A 75 -9.10 -16.31 -4.77
C GLU A 75 -9.82 -16.10 -6.11
N ASP A 76 -10.42 -14.93 -6.31
CA ASP A 76 -11.07 -14.55 -7.57
C ASP A 76 -10.03 -14.37 -8.71
N GLU A 77 -8.85 -13.82 -8.41
CA GLU A 77 -7.70 -13.80 -9.34
C GLU A 77 -7.21 -15.22 -9.67
N SER A 78 -7.08 -16.08 -8.69
CA SER A 78 -6.70 -17.49 -8.88
C SER A 78 -7.72 -18.27 -9.75
N LYS A 79 -9.01 -17.95 -9.65
CA LYS A 79 -10.06 -18.50 -10.51
C LYS A 79 -10.02 -17.90 -11.93
N ALA A 80 -9.73 -16.59 -12.07
CA ALA A 80 -9.53 -15.95 -13.37
C ALA A 80 -8.32 -16.54 -14.12
N VAL A 81 -7.24 -16.84 -13.40
CA VAL A 81 -6.05 -17.54 -13.94
C VAL A 81 -6.39 -18.91 -14.51
N LYS A 82 -7.28 -19.67 -13.85
CA LYS A 82 -7.75 -20.98 -14.36
C LYS A 82 -8.57 -20.88 -15.66
N ASN A 83 -9.10 -19.72 -15.97
CA ASN A 83 -9.92 -19.48 -17.18
C ASN A 83 -9.15 -18.84 -18.35
N GLY A 84 -7.83 -18.74 -18.29
CA GLY A 84 -7.02 -18.27 -19.41
C GLY A 84 -7.24 -16.79 -19.75
N GLY A 85 -7.06 -15.88 -18.78
CA GLY A 85 -7.17 -14.44 -19.01
C GLY A 85 -6.26 -13.93 -20.13
N VAL A 86 -6.58 -12.76 -20.68
CA VAL A 86 -5.86 -12.10 -21.78
C VAL A 86 -4.88 -11.07 -21.22
N ILE A 87 -3.59 -11.27 -21.46
CA ILE A 87 -2.54 -10.35 -21.04
C ILE A 87 -1.95 -9.65 -22.27
N PHE A 88 -1.80 -8.33 -22.18
CA PHE A 88 -1.13 -7.55 -23.21
C PHE A 88 0.22 -7.06 -22.71
N ILE A 89 1.28 -7.46 -23.37
CA ILE A 89 2.65 -7.06 -23.09
C ILE A 89 3.08 -6.02 -24.13
N ASP A 90 3.63 -4.92 -23.65
CA ASP A 90 4.13 -3.86 -24.51
C ASP A 90 5.66 -3.71 -24.32
N PRO A 91 6.48 -4.25 -25.21
CA PRO A 91 7.91 -3.94 -25.24
C PRO A 91 8.11 -2.48 -25.64
N GLY A 92 8.57 -1.64 -24.71
CA GLY A 92 8.83 -0.23 -24.98
C GLY A 92 9.77 0.00 -26.16
N HIS A 93 9.65 1.17 -26.80
CA HIS A 93 10.48 1.60 -27.95
C HIS A 93 10.35 0.67 -29.17
N GLY A 94 11.31 0.70 -30.09
CA GLY A 94 11.35 -0.16 -31.28
C GLY A 94 11.56 0.62 -32.57
N GLY A 95 12.08 -0.05 -33.62
CA GLY A 95 12.36 0.57 -34.92
C GLY A 95 13.36 1.71 -34.83
N SER A 96 12.94 2.91 -35.22
CA SER A 96 13.76 4.13 -35.16
C SER A 96 13.97 4.67 -33.75
N ASP A 97 13.13 4.30 -32.77
CA ASP A 97 13.27 4.67 -31.37
C ASP A 97 14.10 3.62 -30.60
N PRO A 98 15.38 3.89 -30.29
CA PRO A 98 16.22 2.96 -29.56
C PRO A 98 15.87 2.88 -28.06
N GLY A 99 15.14 3.88 -27.54
CA GLY A 99 15.04 4.14 -26.10
C GLY A 99 16.35 4.61 -25.53
N ALA A 100 16.60 4.28 -24.26
CA ALA A 100 17.88 4.56 -23.65
C ALA A 100 19.01 3.74 -24.30
N GLU A 101 20.18 4.34 -24.42
CA GLU A 101 21.35 3.71 -25.01
C GLU A 101 22.57 3.80 -24.10
N THR A 102 23.34 2.73 -24.07
CA THR A 102 24.69 2.71 -23.51
C THR A 102 25.66 2.24 -24.59
N SER A 103 26.96 2.26 -24.33
CA SER A 103 27.96 1.77 -25.29
C SER A 103 27.75 0.31 -25.73
N LYS A 104 26.96 -0.47 -24.99
CA LYS A 104 26.76 -1.91 -25.21
C LYS A 104 25.31 -2.35 -25.39
N ARG A 105 24.32 -1.48 -25.07
CA ARG A 105 22.92 -1.88 -24.97
C ARG A 105 22.00 -0.80 -25.57
N GLN A 106 20.90 -1.25 -26.16
CA GLN A 106 19.76 -0.42 -26.53
C GLN A 106 18.53 -0.92 -25.81
N GLU A 107 17.75 -0.03 -25.20
CA GLU A 107 16.57 -0.40 -24.43
C GLU A 107 15.58 -1.21 -25.24
N LYS A 108 15.30 -0.82 -26.50
CA LYS A 108 14.38 -1.54 -27.40
C LYS A 108 14.70 -3.01 -27.58
N LYS A 109 15.98 -3.40 -27.52
CA LYS A 109 16.42 -4.81 -27.63
C LYS A 109 16.17 -5.58 -26.35
N ASP A 110 16.48 -4.97 -25.20
CA ASP A 110 16.25 -5.56 -23.89
C ASP A 110 14.76 -5.79 -23.64
N THR A 111 13.94 -4.77 -23.88
CA THR A 111 12.48 -4.83 -23.67
C THR A 111 11.83 -5.90 -24.56
N LEU A 112 12.25 -6.02 -25.83
CA LEU A 112 11.74 -7.04 -26.73
C LEU A 112 12.16 -8.45 -26.30
N LYS A 113 13.42 -8.64 -25.88
CA LYS A 113 13.93 -9.93 -25.38
C LYS A 113 13.13 -10.38 -24.16
N ILE A 114 12.99 -9.49 -23.15
CA ILE A 114 12.25 -9.78 -21.94
C ILE A 114 10.76 -10.08 -22.22
N ALA A 115 10.12 -9.27 -23.06
CA ALA A 115 8.72 -9.44 -23.40
C ALA A 115 8.43 -10.78 -24.08
N ARG A 116 9.32 -11.26 -24.94
CA ARG A 116 9.18 -12.57 -25.58
C ARG A 116 9.28 -13.71 -24.57
N LEU A 117 10.23 -13.68 -23.65
CA LEU A 117 10.39 -14.66 -22.59
C LEU A 117 9.16 -14.69 -21.67
N LEU A 118 8.70 -13.50 -21.26
CA LEU A 118 7.50 -13.37 -20.43
C LEU A 118 6.26 -13.92 -21.14
N LYS A 119 6.11 -13.63 -22.45
CA LYS A 119 5.02 -14.19 -23.27
C LYS A 119 5.05 -15.73 -23.25
N GLU A 120 6.20 -16.33 -23.56
CA GLU A 120 6.34 -17.79 -23.58
C GLU A 120 5.99 -18.42 -22.23
N ASP A 121 6.42 -17.84 -21.12
CA ASP A 121 6.15 -18.37 -19.78
C ASP A 121 4.68 -18.20 -19.37
N LEU A 122 4.05 -17.10 -19.74
CA LEU A 122 2.62 -16.90 -19.51
C LEU A 122 1.76 -17.84 -20.37
N GLU A 123 2.12 -18.05 -21.63
CA GLU A 123 1.41 -18.98 -22.52
C GLU A 123 1.51 -20.44 -22.03
N LYS A 124 2.68 -20.86 -21.53
CA LYS A 124 2.84 -22.17 -20.86
C LYS A 124 1.93 -22.33 -19.64
N LYS A 125 1.60 -21.22 -18.97
CA LYS A 125 0.67 -21.19 -17.84
C LYS A 125 -0.81 -21.08 -18.23
N GLY A 126 -1.11 -21.06 -19.53
CA GLY A 126 -2.48 -21.05 -20.05
C GLY A 126 -3.09 -19.67 -20.29
N TYR A 127 -2.32 -18.59 -20.16
CA TYR A 127 -2.78 -17.27 -20.54
C TYR A 127 -2.78 -17.05 -22.05
N LYS A 128 -3.70 -16.22 -22.53
CA LYS A 128 -3.66 -15.70 -23.89
C LYS A 128 -2.85 -14.41 -23.91
N VAL A 129 -1.74 -14.38 -24.63
CA VAL A 129 -0.82 -13.24 -24.60
C VAL A 129 -0.71 -12.56 -25.96
N TYR A 130 -0.92 -11.25 -25.97
CA TYR A 130 -0.66 -10.38 -27.12
C TYR A 130 0.49 -9.43 -26.82
N MET A 131 1.14 -8.95 -27.89
CA MET A 131 2.23 -7.98 -27.77
C MET A 131 1.98 -6.81 -28.74
N SER A 132 2.42 -5.60 -28.37
CA SER A 132 2.40 -4.42 -29.26
C SER A 132 3.33 -4.60 -30.46
N ARG A 133 4.48 -5.24 -30.24
CA ARG A 133 5.45 -5.66 -31.26
C ARG A 133 6.11 -6.98 -30.89
N SER A 134 6.35 -7.80 -31.88
CA SER A 134 7.10 -9.06 -31.74
C SER A 134 8.44 -9.02 -32.48
N THR A 135 8.73 -7.92 -33.18
CA THR A 135 9.98 -7.65 -33.90
C THR A 135 10.48 -6.24 -33.56
N ASP A 136 11.67 -5.87 -34.05
CA ASP A 136 12.18 -4.51 -33.95
C ASP A 136 11.50 -3.61 -35.00
N LYS A 137 10.34 -3.04 -34.64
CA LYS A 137 9.55 -2.13 -35.47
C LYS A 137 9.01 -0.97 -34.65
N ASP A 138 8.75 0.12 -35.33
CA ASP A 138 8.09 1.29 -34.74
C ASP A 138 6.63 0.96 -34.38
N VAL A 139 6.20 1.38 -33.19
CA VAL A 139 4.81 1.37 -32.76
C VAL A 139 4.53 2.68 -32.02
N ASP A 140 3.59 3.43 -32.54
CA ASP A 140 3.16 4.69 -31.92
C ASP A 140 2.73 4.46 -30.47
N ARG A 141 3.11 5.39 -29.56
CA ARG A 141 2.87 5.27 -28.12
C ARG A 141 1.39 5.13 -27.77
N GLN A 142 0.52 5.93 -28.41
CA GLN A 142 -0.92 5.85 -28.16
C GLN A 142 -1.54 4.58 -28.77
N ALA A 143 -0.99 4.08 -29.88
CA ALA A 143 -1.46 2.87 -30.51
C ALA A 143 -1.30 1.64 -29.59
N ARG A 144 -0.26 1.60 -28.75
CA ARG A 144 0.03 0.47 -27.83
C ARG A 144 -1.16 0.15 -26.93
N GLY A 145 -1.67 1.13 -26.19
CA GLY A 145 -2.84 0.99 -25.33
C GLY A 145 -4.13 0.69 -26.12
N LYS A 146 -4.31 1.31 -27.28
CA LYS A 146 -5.45 1.03 -28.18
C LYS A 146 -5.44 -0.42 -28.67
N MET A 147 -4.27 -0.96 -28.99
CA MET A 147 -4.14 -2.39 -29.37
C MET A 147 -4.56 -3.31 -28.22
N ALA A 148 -4.21 -3.01 -26.98
CA ALA A 148 -4.65 -3.76 -25.81
C ALA A 148 -6.17 -3.70 -25.63
N ASN A 149 -6.76 -2.52 -25.75
CA ASN A 149 -8.22 -2.33 -25.68
C ASN A 149 -8.94 -3.16 -26.77
N ASN A 150 -8.44 -3.15 -27.99
CA ASN A 150 -9.00 -3.92 -29.12
C ASN A 150 -8.88 -5.45 -28.95
N LYS A 151 -7.98 -5.92 -28.09
CA LYS A 151 -7.83 -7.33 -27.73
C LYS A 151 -8.65 -7.73 -26.53
N ASN A 152 -9.38 -6.79 -25.91
CA ASN A 152 -10.10 -6.98 -24.64
C ASN A 152 -9.16 -7.60 -23.59
N ALA A 153 -7.96 -7.02 -23.45
CA ALA A 153 -7.00 -7.52 -22.49
C ALA A 153 -7.48 -7.26 -21.06
N ASP A 154 -7.21 -8.20 -20.17
CA ASP A 154 -7.52 -8.09 -18.75
C ASP A 154 -6.45 -7.30 -17.99
N LEU A 155 -5.20 -7.36 -18.47
CA LEU A 155 -4.04 -6.65 -17.92
C LEU A 155 -3.18 -6.10 -19.05
N PHE A 156 -2.57 -4.93 -18.82
CA PHE A 156 -1.57 -4.31 -19.68
C PHE A 156 -0.28 -4.05 -18.92
N VAL A 157 0.85 -4.54 -19.45
CA VAL A 157 2.17 -4.32 -18.86
C VAL A 157 3.13 -3.81 -19.92
N SER A 158 3.57 -2.55 -19.78
CA SER A 158 4.65 -2.00 -20.61
C SER A 158 5.99 -2.24 -19.93
N ILE A 159 6.97 -2.73 -20.69
CA ILE A 159 8.30 -3.11 -20.22
C ILE A 159 9.32 -2.11 -20.74
N HIS A 160 10.02 -1.49 -19.81
CA HIS A 160 11.07 -0.50 -20.03
C HIS A 160 12.32 -0.80 -19.20
N ARG A 161 13.40 -0.06 -19.44
CA ARG A 161 14.65 -0.09 -18.67
C ARG A 161 15.05 1.34 -18.30
N ASN A 162 15.25 1.57 -17.03
CA ASN A 162 15.66 2.87 -16.52
C ASN A 162 17.11 3.22 -16.86
N THR A 163 17.44 4.51 -16.79
CA THR A 163 18.82 4.99 -16.84
C THR A 163 19.08 5.96 -15.70
N GLY A 164 20.29 5.97 -15.16
CA GLY A 164 20.73 7.07 -14.30
C GLY A 164 20.96 8.33 -15.13
N ASP A 165 20.76 9.49 -14.52
CA ASP A 165 20.99 10.77 -15.16
C ASP A 165 22.46 10.88 -15.63
N ALA A 166 22.64 11.12 -16.92
CA ALA A 166 23.96 11.23 -17.51
C ALA A 166 24.76 12.34 -16.81
N GLY A 167 25.94 11.99 -16.27
CA GLY A 167 26.81 12.91 -15.56
C GLY A 167 26.54 13.04 -14.06
N SER A 168 25.53 12.37 -13.49
CA SER A 168 25.37 12.29 -12.03
C SER A 168 26.29 11.24 -11.43
N GLU A 169 26.81 11.50 -10.22
CA GLU A 169 27.60 10.51 -9.46
C GLU A 169 26.81 9.23 -9.14
N THR A 170 25.49 9.30 -9.15
CA THR A 170 24.58 8.19 -8.87
C THR A 170 24.17 7.41 -10.12
N ALA A 171 24.55 7.85 -11.32
CA ALA A 171 24.14 7.21 -12.58
C ALA A 171 24.48 5.72 -12.64
N ALA A 172 25.65 5.33 -12.18
CA ALA A 172 26.12 3.95 -12.17
C ALA A 172 25.68 3.15 -10.94
N THR A 173 25.25 3.81 -9.86
CA THR A 173 24.87 3.18 -8.59
C THR A 173 23.37 2.99 -8.45
N ALA A 174 22.56 3.75 -9.19
CA ALA A 174 21.12 3.55 -9.22
C ALA A 174 20.79 2.12 -9.71
N SER A 175 19.96 1.39 -8.97
CA SER A 175 19.64 -0.02 -9.21
C SER A 175 18.21 -0.31 -8.78
N GLY A 176 17.61 -1.38 -9.35
CA GLY A 176 16.32 -1.90 -8.93
C GLY A 176 15.16 -1.50 -9.84
N ALA A 177 14.06 -2.24 -9.73
CA ALA A 177 12.86 -2.06 -10.54
C ALA A 177 11.89 -1.04 -9.94
N GLU A 178 11.28 -0.23 -10.79
CA GLU A 178 10.22 0.71 -10.43
C GLU A 178 8.98 0.42 -11.27
N VAL A 179 7.80 0.69 -10.71
CA VAL A 179 6.55 0.58 -11.47
C VAL A 179 5.84 1.92 -11.48
N TRP A 180 5.42 2.34 -12.65
CA TRP A 180 4.63 3.54 -12.89
C TRP A 180 3.21 3.16 -13.25
N ILE A 181 2.25 3.82 -12.61
CA ILE A 181 0.82 3.60 -12.83
C ILE A 181 0.12 4.93 -13.12
N LYS A 182 -1.10 4.86 -13.62
CA LYS A 182 -1.96 6.01 -13.86
C LYS A 182 -2.11 6.88 -12.60
N ALA A 183 -2.12 8.20 -12.75
CA ALA A 183 -2.29 9.16 -11.66
C ALA A 183 -3.67 9.05 -10.98
N SER A 184 -4.72 8.75 -11.75
CA SER A 184 -6.10 8.63 -11.29
C SER A 184 -6.60 7.16 -11.30
N ASN A 185 -7.59 6.84 -10.46
CA ASN A 185 -8.26 5.51 -10.41
C ASN A 185 -7.30 4.31 -10.31
N GLN A 186 -6.48 4.33 -9.26
CA GLN A 186 -5.22 3.56 -9.18
C GLN A 186 -5.34 2.15 -8.59
N ASN A 187 -6.46 1.78 -7.94
CA ASN A 187 -6.49 0.63 -7.03
C ASN A 187 -6.00 -0.68 -7.68
N LYS A 188 -6.55 -1.06 -8.84
CA LYS A 188 -6.16 -2.29 -9.53
C LYS A 188 -4.76 -2.21 -10.16
N SER A 189 -4.41 -1.08 -10.75
CA SER A 189 -3.06 -0.84 -11.30
C SER A 189 -2.00 -0.81 -10.21
N ARG A 190 -2.30 -0.24 -9.04
CA ARG A 190 -1.40 -0.24 -7.88
C ARG A 190 -1.21 -1.64 -7.32
N LEU A 191 -2.28 -2.44 -7.24
CA LEU A 191 -2.19 -3.83 -6.84
C LEU A 191 -1.29 -4.61 -7.81
N LEU A 192 -1.53 -4.51 -9.13
CA LEU A 192 -0.70 -5.12 -10.16
C LEU A 192 0.78 -4.74 -10.01
N GLY A 193 1.08 -3.44 -9.91
CA GLY A 193 2.45 -2.95 -9.74
C GLY A 193 3.12 -3.45 -8.46
N SER A 194 2.39 -3.49 -7.36
CA SER A 194 2.89 -3.99 -6.08
C SER A 194 3.18 -5.49 -6.11
N MET A 195 2.32 -6.28 -6.76
CA MET A 195 2.53 -7.72 -6.95
C MET A 195 3.77 -8.00 -7.80
N LEU A 196 3.94 -7.26 -8.91
CA LEU A 196 5.12 -7.41 -9.77
C LEU A 196 6.42 -7.11 -9.01
N LEU A 197 6.47 -6.00 -8.27
CA LEU A 197 7.65 -5.65 -7.47
C LEU A 197 7.92 -6.67 -6.37
N ASN A 198 6.89 -7.17 -5.69
CA ASN A 198 7.05 -8.18 -4.65
C ASN A 198 7.61 -9.51 -5.20
N GLU A 199 7.18 -9.93 -6.38
CA GLU A 199 7.73 -11.13 -7.03
C GLU A 199 9.17 -10.94 -7.53
N LEU A 200 9.52 -9.75 -8.01
CA LEU A 200 10.91 -9.41 -8.36
C LEU A 200 11.81 -9.44 -7.14
N ASP A 201 11.38 -8.85 -6.02
CA ASP A 201 12.11 -8.83 -4.76
C ASP A 201 12.37 -10.25 -4.22
N LYS A 202 11.34 -11.09 -4.21
CA LYS A 202 11.47 -12.51 -3.83
C LYS A 202 12.44 -13.29 -4.72
N SER A 203 12.58 -12.89 -5.98
CA SER A 203 13.45 -13.60 -6.94
C SER A 203 14.93 -13.31 -6.74
N ASP A 204 15.29 -12.36 -5.86
CA ASP A 204 16.66 -11.91 -5.55
C ASP A 204 17.50 -11.59 -6.81
N THR A 205 16.83 -11.12 -7.88
CA THR A 205 17.48 -10.82 -9.17
C THR A 205 17.64 -9.33 -9.39
N ILE A 206 16.55 -8.56 -9.25
CA ILE A 206 16.52 -7.10 -9.36
C ILE A 206 15.73 -6.62 -8.17
N GLY A 207 16.34 -5.80 -7.31
CA GLY A 207 15.70 -5.27 -6.11
C GLY A 207 14.46 -4.44 -6.44
N ALA A 208 13.41 -4.55 -5.63
CA ALA A 208 12.21 -3.74 -5.78
C ALA A 208 12.42 -2.34 -5.17
N ARG A 209 11.99 -1.31 -5.88
CA ARG A 209 12.00 0.08 -5.38
C ARG A 209 10.61 0.49 -4.92
N GLN A 210 9.78 0.99 -5.83
CA GLN A 210 8.45 1.51 -5.46
C GLN A 210 7.46 1.54 -6.63
N VAL A 211 6.17 1.61 -6.28
CA VAL A 211 5.10 1.94 -7.22
C VAL A 211 4.86 3.45 -7.18
N LYS A 212 5.00 4.12 -8.31
CA LYS A 212 4.83 5.56 -8.51
C LYS A 212 3.58 5.81 -9.36
N ALA A 213 2.93 6.94 -9.14
CA ALA A 213 1.81 7.41 -9.97
C ALA A 213 2.23 8.63 -10.80
N GLY A 214 1.63 8.78 -11.97
CA GLY A 214 1.94 9.88 -12.88
C GLY A 214 3.17 9.62 -13.75
N THR A 215 3.86 10.69 -14.13
CA THR A 215 5.13 10.63 -14.88
C THR A 215 6.32 11.04 -14.03
N LEU A 216 7.53 10.93 -14.57
CA LEU A 216 8.74 11.39 -13.89
C LEU A 216 8.71 12.90 -13.64
N THR A 217 8.20 13.67 -14.58
CA THR A 217 8.20 15.14 -14.56
C THR A 217 6.93 15.73 -13.94
N ASP A 218 5.78 15.06 -14.06
CA ASP A 218 4.51 15.49 -13.46
C ASP A 218 3.75 14.31 -12.87
N ARG A 219 3.42 14.41 -11.58
CA ARG A 219 2.68 13.37 -10.86
C ARG A 219 1.16 13.38 -11.14
N ASN A 220 0.66 14.39 -11.79
CA ASN A 220 -0.74 14.51 -12.20
C ASN A 220 -0.95 14.17 -13.68
N ASP A 221 0.13 13.96 -14.44
CA ASP A 221 0.09 13.52 -15.82
C ASP A 221 0.35 12.01 -15.92
N ASP A 222 0.03 11.41 -17.05
CA ASP A 222 0.16 9.96 -17.26
C ASP A 222 1.05 9.67 -18.49
N TYR A 223 1.91 8.66 -18.35
CA TYR A 223 2.50 8.05 -19.54
C TYR A 223 1.40 7.49 -20.45
N TYR A 224 1.56 7.59 -21.77
CA TYR A 224 0.57 7.07 -22.73
C TYR A 224 0.28 5.58 -22.51
N GLU A 225 1.27 4.83 -22.07
CA GLU A 225 1.18 3.43 -21.70
C GLU A 225 0.23 3.17 -20.53
N ASN A 226 -0.03 4.18 -19.71
CA ASN A 226 -0.95 4.09 -18.58
C ASN A 226 -2.27 4.84 -18.81
N SER A 227 -2.29 5.90 -19.64
CA SER A 227 -3.48 6.73 -19.86
C SER A 227 -4.49 6.12 -20.81
N VAL A 228 -4.01 5.41 -21.85
CA VAL A 228 -4.85 4.86 -22.94
C VAL A 228 -5.49 3.51 -22.61
N PRO A 229 -4.85 2.56 -21.92
CA PRO A 229 -5.47 1.29 -21.56
C PRO A 229 -6.70 1.46 -20.68
N SER A 230 -7.78 0.72 -20.97
CA SER A 230 -9.02 0.71 -20.17
C SER A 230 -9.01 -0.30 -19.03
N MET A 231 -8.09 -1.27 -19.08
CA MET A 231 -7.85 -2.27 -18.05
C MET A 231 -6.76 -1.80 -17.05
N PRO A 232 -6.54 -2.53 -15.93
CA PRO A 232 -5.38 -2.30 -15.07
C PRO A 232 -4.09 -2.30 -15.89
N SER A 233 -3.31 -1.24 -15.76
CA SER A 233 -2.09 -1.03 -16.55
C SER A 233 -0.93 -0.58 -15.66
N CYS A 234 0.27 -0.95 -16.05
CA CYS A 234 1.49 -0.39 -15.49
C CYS A 234 2.62 -0.36 -16.53
N LEU A 235 3.55 0.58 -16.32
CA LEU A 235 4.85 0.61 -16.96
C LEU A 235 5.88 0.18 -15.91
N ILE A 236 6.64 -0.86 -16.21
CA ILE A 236 7.70 -1.35 -15.33
C ILE A 236 9.06 -0.99 -15.90
N GLU A 237 9.86 -0.31 -15.09
CA GLU A 237 11.27 -0.06 -15.33
C GLU A 237 12.09 -1.18 -14.69
N LEU A 238 12.54 -2.13 -15.50
CA LEU A 238 13.26 -3.32 -15.03
C LEU A 238 14.75 -3.05 -14.83
N GLY A 239 15.08 -2.33 -13.76
CA GLY A 239 16.44 -1.98 -13.40
C GLY A 239 17.07 -0.94 -14.35
N PHE A 240 18.27 -0.52 -14.01
CA PHE A 240 18.99 0.56 -14.68
C PHE A 240 19.98 0.00 -15.71
N MET A 241 19.90 0.47 -16.94
CA MET A 241 20.86 0.09 -18.00
C MET A 241 22.30 0.57 -17.71
N THR A 242 22.44 1.58 -16.87
CA THR A 242 23.72 2.09 -16.39
C THR A 242 24.31 1.25 -15.26
N ASN A 243 23.52 0.34 -14.65
CA ASN A 243 23.96 -0.49 -13.54
C ASN A 243 24.40 -1.89 -14.04
N LYS A 244 25.61 -2.28 -13.66
CA LYS A 244 26.18 -3.56 -14.08
C LYS A 244 25.41 -4.76 -13.52
N ASN A 245 25.02 -4.73 -12.24
CA ASN A 245 24.34 -5.84 -11.58
C ASN A 245 22.93 -6.04 -12.17
N ASP A 246 22.20 -4.96 -12.44
CA ASP A 246 20.89 -5.03 -13.09
C ASP A 246 20.98 -5.63 -14.50
N ASN A 247 22.04 -5.30 -15.25
CA ASN A 247 22.29 -5.88 -16.56
C ASN A 247 22.62 -7.37 -16.50
N GLU A 248 23.47 -7.78 -15.56
CA GLU A 248 23.80 -9.20 -15.36
C GLU A 248 22.57 -10.02 -14.95
N ALA A 249 21.68 -9.45 -14.13
CA ALA A 249 20.43 -10.10 -13.73
C ALA A 249 19.50 -10.35 -14.92
N ILE A 250 19.38 -9.37 -15.83
CA ILE A 250 18.60 -9.50 -17.07
C ILE A 250 19.22 -10.56 -18.00
N ASP A 251 20.54 -10.55 -18.16
CA ASP A 251 21.21 -11.50 -19.07
C ASP A 251 21.11 -12.93 -18.56
N LYS A 252 21.36 -13.18 -17.28
CA LYS A 252 21.23 -14.52 -16.66
C LYS A 252 19.84 -15.15 -16.79
N LYS A 253 18.76 -14.34 -16.75
CA LYS A 253 17.39 -14.85 -16.96
C LYS A 253 17.08 -15.10 -18.43
N ALA A 254 17.72 -14.37 -19.31
CA ALA A 254 17.48 -14.50 -20.74
C ALA A 254 18.23 -15.67 -21.38
N ASP A 255 19.16 -16.28 -20.68
CA ASP A 255 19.96 -17.44 -21.12
C ASP A 255 19.41 -18.79 -20.57
N ARG A 256 18.30 -18.77 -19.85
CA ARG A 256 17.57 -19.96 -19.32
C ARG A 256 16.34 -20.27 -20.12
#